data_11a6dce0e121f0449788b28aadc52fcc
#
_entry.id   11a6dce0e121f0449788b28aadc52fcc
#
_cell.length_a   1.000
_cell.length_b   1.000
_cell.length_c   1.000
_cell.angle_alpha   90.00
_cell.angle_beta   90.00
_cell.angle_gamma   90.00
#
_symmetry.space_group_name_H-M   'P 1'
#
loop_
_entity.id
_entity.type
_entity.pdbx_description
1 polymer ?
#
loop_
_entity_poly.entity_id
_entity_poly.type
_entity_poly.pdbx_seq_one_letter_code
_entity_poly.pdbx_strand_id
1 'polypeptide(L)'
;GLTDQQVKDNLLFTTDKVGETMKAAIDPKQAKAWFGANPPDLTVIARSRASSAGSGADYLYTYLRTYYRDDTKLTGWNNLVFPNVGMPHVLWELQGERRPVFEEHESHGQKTHVLKGWEQVSPGQMTPAQYDAAIGDLVNYMHWLAEPAQHTRIRVGVWVLIFLGFFTVIAWR
;
A
#
# COMPACT_ATOMS: atom_id res chain seq x y z
N GLY A 1 -11.86 25.68 -0.89
CA GLY A 1 -12.08 24.31 -1.38
C GLY A 1 -12.49 24.34 -2.84
N LEU A 2 -12.54 23.17 -3.49
CA LEU A 2 -13.03 23.04 -4.86
C LEU A 2 -14.54 23.25 -4.89
N THR A 3 -15.05 23.83 -5.99
CA THR A 3 -16.49 23.90 -6.22
C THR A 3 -17.02 22.56 -6.72
N ASP A 4 -18.32 22.30 -6.55
CA ASP A 4 -18.95 21.06 -7.04
C ASP A 4 -18.75 20.89 -8.55
N GLN A 5 -18.73 21.98 -9.31
CA GLN A 5 -18.48 21.93 -10.76
C GLN A 5 -17.04 21.49 -11.06
N GLN A 6 -16.06 22.02 -10.34
CA GLN A 6 -14.66 21.60 -10.51
C GLN A 6 -14.46 20.12 -10.14
N VAL A 7 -15.17 19.62 -9.11
CA VAL A 7 -15.16 18.21 -8.74
C VAL A 7 -15.77 17.35 -9.85
N LYS A 8 -16.93 17.76 -10.40
CA LYS A 8 -17.60 17.03 -11.48
C LYS A 8 -16.73 16.95 -12.74
N ASP A 9 -16.08 18.05 -13.11
CA ASP A 9 -15.34 18.13 -14.36
C ASP A 9 -13.99 17.42 -14.32
N ASN A 10 -13.40 17.26 -13.12
CA ASN A 10 -12.01 16.81 -13.01
C ASN A 10 -11.79 15.58 -12.11
N LEU A 11 -12.71 15.27 -11.18
CA LEU A 11 -12.50 14.26 -10.15
C LEU A 11 -13.58 13.19 -10.09
N LEU A 12 -14.67 13.32 -10.83
CA LEU A 12 -15.79 12.41 -10.80
C LEU A 12 -15.73 11.48 -12.02
N PHE A 13 -15.18 10.28 -11.86
CA PHE A 13 -14.96 9.37 -12.99
C PHE A 13 -15.95 8.20 -13.05
N THR A 14 -16.50 7.76 -11.91
CA THR A 14 -17.30 6.53 -11.82
C THR A 14 -18.59 6.69 -11.03
N THR A 15 -19.01 7.95 -10.78
CA THR A 15 -20.27 8.30 -10.10
C THR A 15 -20.88 9.54 -10.74
N ASP A 16 -22.17 9.75 -10.55
CA ASP A 16 -22.90 10.88 -11.14
C ASP A 16 -23.00 12.09 -10.21
N LYS A 17 -22.81 11.90 -8.91
CA LYS A 17 -23.00 12.95 -7.90
C LYS A 17 -21.77 13.15 -7.04
N VAL A 18 -21.47 14.42 -6.75
CA VAL A 18 -20.46 14.79 -5.76
C VAL A 18 -20.85 14.23 -4.39
N GLY A 19 -19.90 13.56 -3.74
CA GLY A 19 -20.12 12.93 -2.42
C GLY A 19 -20.59 11.48 -2.46
N GLU A 20 -20.92 10.92 -3.61
CA GLU A 20 -21.09 9.47 -3.75
C GLU A 20 -19.73 8.76 -3.72
N THR A 21 -19.73 7.53 -3.21
CA THR A 21 -18.54 6.67 -3.25
C THR A 21 -18.29 6.20 -4.69
N MET A 22 -17.09 6.43 -5.21
CA MET A 22 -16.67 5.91 -6.50
C MET A 22 -16.58 4.39 -6.45
N LYS A 23 -17.00 3.73 -7.53
CA LYS A 23 -16.96 2.27 -7.68
C LYS A 23 -15.97 1.89 -8.75
N ALA A 24 -15.38 0.70 -8.63
CA ALA A 24 -14.57 0.14 -9.69
C ALA A 24 -15.41 -0.10 -10.95
N ALA A 25 -14.85 0.22 -12.12
CA ALA A 25 -15.52 0.00 -13.41
C ALA A 25 -15.62 -1.49 -13.80
N ILE A 26 -14.75 -2.33 -13.23
CA ILE A 26 -14.71 -3.76 -13.53
C ILE A 26 -15.85 -4.51 -12.81
N ASP A 27 -16.59 -5.34 -13.55
CA ASP A 27 -17.58 -6.24 -12.96
C ASP A 27 -16.89 -7.36 -12.15
N PRO A 28 -17.37 -7.67 -10.92
CA PRO A 28 -16.81 -8.72 -10.08
C PRO A 28 -16.74 -10.11 -10.73
N LYS A 29 -17.68 -10.46 -11.61
CA LYS A 29 -17.66 -11.73 -12.34
C LYS A 29 -16.52 -11.76 -13.38
N GLN A 30 -16.34 -10.65 -14.09
CA GLN A 30 -15.25 -10.50 -15.05
C GLN A 30 -13.90 -10.49 -14.35
N ALA A 31 -13.79 -9.76 -13.24
CA ALA A 31 -12.57 -9.73 -12.42
C ALA A 31 -12.16 -11.15 -11.96
N LYS A 32 -13.12 -11.93 -11.48
CA LYS A 32 -12.89 -13.33 -11.08
C LYS A 32 -12.47 -14.23 -12.24
N ALA A 33 -13.06 -14.01 -13.42
CA ALA A 33 -12.70 -14.78 -14.62
C ALA A 33 -11.29 -14.45 -15.12
N TRP A 34 -10.86 -13.18 -15.04
CA TRP A 34 -9.57 -12.72 -15.53
C TRP A 34 -8.41 -12.96 -14.55
N PHE A 35 -8.65 -12.77 -13.25
CA PHE A 35 -7.60 -12.81 -12.22
C PHE A 35 -7.70 -14.02 -11.29
N GLY A 36 -8.72 -14.86 -11.43
CA GLY A 36 -8.99 -15.97 -10.51
C GLY A 36 -9.62 -15.53 -9.17
N ALA A 37 -9.56 -14.25 -8.84
CA ALA A 37 -10.13 -13.65 -7.63
C ALA A 37 -10.54 -12.19 -7.90
N ASN A 38 -11.45 -11.65 -7.09
CA ASN A 38 -11.73 -10.22 -7.13
C ASN A 38 -10.58 -9.45 -6.47
N PRO A 39 -10.00 -8.44 -7.12
CA PRO A 39 -9.07 -7.52 -6.47
C PRO A 39 -9.72 -6.89 -5.25
N PRO A 40 -9.03 -6.83 -4.10
CA PRO A 40 -9.60 -6.24 -2.89
C PRO A 40 -9.76 -4.71 -3.04
N ASP A 41 -10.72 -4.14 -2.30
CA ASP A 41 -10.84 -2.71 -2.13
C ASP A 41 -9.63 -2.17 -1.34
N LEU A 42 -8.95 -1.17 -1.89
CA LEU A 42 -7.74 -0.59 -1.30
C LEU A 42 -8.02 0.62 -0.41
N THR A 43 -9.28 1.05 -0.24
CA THR A 43 -9.65 2.27 0.51
C THR A 43 -9.05 2.31 1.91
N VAL A 44 -9.07 1.19 2.64
CA VAL A 44 -8.54 1.10 4.02
C VAL A 44 -7.31 0.20 4.14
N ILE A 45 -6.65 -0.11 3.04
CA ILE A 45 -5.56 -1.09 3.01
C ILE A 45 -4.41 -0.70 3.95
N ALA A 46 -4.04 0.58 3.99
CA ALA A 46 -2.98 1.09 4.86
C ALA A 46 -3.28 0.90 6.35
N ARG A 47 -4.55 0.86 6.75
CA ARG A 47 -4.95 0.55 8.13
C ARG A 47 -5.01 -0.96 8.38
N SER A 48 -5.54 -1.72 7.43
CA SER A 48 -5.71 -3.16 7.57
C SER A 48 -4.38 -3.94 7.61
N ARG A 49 -3.31 -3.36 7.08
CA ARG A 49 -1.96 -3.95 7.07
C ARG A 49 -1.08 -3.51 8.25
N ALA A 50 -1.59 -2.68 9.16
CA ALA A 50 -0.87 -2.37 10.39
C ALA A 50 -0.78 -3.61 11.30
N SER A 51 0.39 -3.81 11.90
CA SER A 51 0.67 -4.94 12.79
C SER A 51 1.64 -4.52 13.90
N SER A 52 1.98 -5.44 14.79
CA SER A 52 3.04 -5.23 15.78
C SER A 52 4.43 -5.02 15.17
N ALA A 53 4.63 -5.41 13.91
CA ALA A 53 5.90 -5.27 13.20
C ALA A 53 6.07 -3.89 12.52
N GLY A 54 4.99 -3.10 12.40
CA GLY A 54 5.08 -1.77 11.79
C GLY A 54 3.74 -1.23 11.30
N SER A 55 3.78 -0.03 10.72
CA SER A 55 2.60 0.59 10.13
C SER A 55 2.20 -0.11 8.83
N GLY A 56 0.92 -0.01 8.47
CA GLY A 56 0.47 -0.52 7.18
C GLY A 56 1.07 0.25 5.99
N ALA A 57 1.44 1.52 6.18
CA ALA A 57 2.15 2.30 5.17
C ALA A 57 3.56 1.73 4.92
N ASP A 58 4.32 1.40 5.97
CA ASP A 58 5.63 0.76 5.86
C ASP A 58 5.53 -0.60 5.16
N TYR A 59 4.51 -1.39 5.52
CA TYR A 59 4.23 -2.65 4.85
C TYR A 59 4.00 -2.46 3.35
N LEU A 60 3.11 -1.54 2.95
CA LEU A 60 2.78 -1.29 1.54
C LEU A 60 3.99 -0.75 0.76
N TYR A 61 4.75 0.15 1.36
CA TYR A 61 5.97 0.69 0.77
C TYR A 61 7.00 -0.40 0.50
N THR A 62 7.22 -1.28 1.47
CA THR A 62 8.14 -2.41 1.31
C THR A 62 7.58 -3.44 0.32
N TYR A 63 6.29 -3.76 0.41
CA TYR A 63 5.62 -4.70 -0.47
C TYR A 63 5.74 -4.29 -1.95
N LEU A 64 5.39 -3.05 -2.31
CA LEU A 64 5.45 -2.57 -3.69
C LEU A 64 6.88 -2.47 -4.25
N ARG A 65 7.87 -2.35 -3.38
CA ARG A 65 9.29 -2.27 -3.74
C ARG A 65 10.01 -3.62 -3.74
N THR A 66 9.38 -4.71 -3.39
CA THR A 66 10.02 -6.02 -3.23
C THR A 66 9.50 -7.07 -4.19
N TYR A 67 8.82 -6.66 -5.25
CA TYR A 67 8.47 -7.52 -6.36
C TYR A 67 9.71 -7.93 -7.17
N TYR A 68 9.67 -9.17 -7.69
CA TYR A 68 10.71 -9.71 -8.54
C TYR A 68 10.15 -10.72 -9.55
N ARG A 69 10.90 -10.95 -10.62
CA ARG A 69 10.56 -11.93 -11.65
C ARG A 69 10.79 -13.35 -11.12
N ASP A 70 9.76 -14.17 -11.20
CA ASP A 70 9.78 -15.58 -10.79
C ASP A 70 8.95 -16.40 -11.79
N ASP A 71 9.63 -17.00 -12.75
CA ASP A 71 9.02 -17.75 -13.84
C ASP A 71 8.35 -19.06 -13.36
N THR A 72 8.52 -19.46 -12.11
CA THR A 72 7.83 -20.59 -11.49
C THR A 72 6.40 -20.26 -11.05
N LYS A 73 6.02 -18.99 -11.04
CA LYS A 73 4.70 -18.51 -10.59
C LYS A 73 3.78 -18.26 -11.78
N LEU A 74 2.49 -18.50 -11.58
CA LEU A 74 1.47 -18.33 -12.62
C LEU A 74 1.45 -16.91 -13.21
N THR A 75 1.66 -15.89 -12.37
CA THR A 75 1.73 -14.49 -12.80
C THR A 75 3.09 -14.09 -13.35
N GLY A 76 4.12 -14.94 -13.23
CA GLY A 76 5.51 -14.62 -13.53
C GLY A 76 6.18 -13.70 -12.50
N TRP A 77 5.50 -13.40 -11.37
CA TRP A 77 5.96 -12.48 -10.35
C TRP A 77 5.85 -13.08 -8.96
N ASN A 78 6.78 -12.71 -8.08
CA ASN A 78 6.76 -13.04 -6.67
C ASN A 78 7.18 -11.82 -5.84
N ASN A 79 7.06 -11.92 -4.52
CA ASN A 79 7.33 -10.81 -3.60
C ASN A 79 8.07 -11.31 -2.36
N LEU A 80 9.05 -10.54 -1.86
CA LEU A 80 9.83 -10.93 -0.68
C LEU A 80 9.03 -10.83 0.62
N VAL A 81 8.13 -9.85 0.72
CA VAL A 81 7.32 -9.62 1.92
C VAL A 81 6.12 -10.55 1.97
N PHE A 82 5.58 -10.89 0.80
CA PHE A 82 4.44 -11.79 0.68
C PHE A 82 4.73 -12.89 -0.36
N PRO A 83 5.45 -13.94 0.03
CA PRO A 83 5.77 -15.05 -0.88
C PRO A 83 4.52 -15.70 -1.47
N ASN A 84 4.61 -16.11 -2.74
CA ASN A 84 3.50 -16.67 -3.51
C ASN A 84 2.33 -15.70 -3.70
N VAL A 85 2.63 -14.42 -3.84
CA VAL A 85 1.63 -13.38 -4.08
C VAL A 85 0.78 -13.66 -5.33
N GLY A 86 -0.54 -13.57 -5.19
CA GLY A 86 -1.47 -13.70 -6.32
C GLY A 86 -1.57 -12.43 -7.17
N MET A 87 -1.26 -11.27 -6.62
CA MET A 87 -1.26 -9.99 -7.33
C MET A 87 -0.02 -9.90 -8.25
N PRO A 88 -0.17 -9.70 -9.56
CA PRO A 88 0.96 -9.43 -10.45
C PRO A 88 1.61 -8.09 -10.11
N HIS A 89 2.85 -7.90 -10.55
CA HIS A 89 3.53 -6.61 -10.39
C HIS A 89 2.97 -5.56 -11.37
N VAL A 90 1.95 -4.81 -10.95
CA VAL A 90 1.26 -3.84 -11.81
C VAL A 90 2.12 -2.63 -12.21
N LEU A 91 3.22 -2.38 -11.50
CA LEU A 91 4.14 -1.25 -11.73
C LEU A 91 5.46 -1.68 -12.37
N TRP A 92 5.50 -2.85 -13.00
CA TRP A 92 6.72 -3.41 -13.57
C TRP A 92 7.34 -2.53 -14.66
N GLU A 93 6.53 -1.85 -15.46
CA GLU A 93 7.03 -0.93 -16.49
C GLU A 93 7.82 0.24 -15.90
N LEU A 94 7.43 0.70 -14.72
CA LEU A 94 8.12 1.79 -14.02
C LEU A 94 9.42 1.31 -13.38
N GLN A 95 9.39 0.14 -12.71
CA GLN A 95 10.51 -0.42 -11.97
C GLN A 95 11.50 -1.16 -12.87
N GLY A 96 11.02 -1.81 -13.93
CA GLY A 96 11.75 -2.82 -14.69
C GLY A 96 11.68 -4.20 -14.02
N GLU A 97 12.20 -5.18 -14.73
CA GLU A 97 12.29 -6.56 -14.23
C GLU A 97 13.60 -6.77 -13.50
N ARG A 98 13.53 -7.43 -12.34
CA ARG A 98 14.69 -7.75 -11.52
C ARG A 98 14.55 -9.09 -10.83
N ARG A 99 15.69 -9.67 -10.47
CA ARG A 99 15.78 -10.91 -9.68
C ARG A 99 16.52 -10.65 -8.37
N PRO A 100 16.14 -11.30 -7.27
CA PRO A 100 16.86 -11.20 -6.01
C PRO A 100 18.14 -12.03 -6.07
N VAL A 101 19.23 -11.48 -5.54
CA VAL A 101 20.48 -12.20 -5.29
C VAL A 101 20.56 -12.51 -3.82
N PHE A 102 20.57 -13.81 -3.49
CA PHE A 102 20.67 -14.26 -2.10
C PHE A 102 22.08 -14.73 -1.77
N GLU A 103 22.54 -14.45 -0.54
CA GLU A 103 23.70 -15.09 0.05
C GLU A 103 23.23 -16.13 1.09
N GLU A 104 23.89 -17.27 1.09
CA GLU A 104 23.67 -18.28 2.13
C GLU A 104 24.50 -17.90 3.37
N HIS A 105 23.83 -17.64 4.48
CA HIS A 105 24.43 -17.52 5.78
C HIS A 105 24.16 -18.77 6.61
N GLU A 106 25.20 -19.42 7.06
CA GLU A 106 25.10 -20.54 7.99
C GLU A 106 25.23 -20.01 9.43
N SER A 107 24.14 -20.02 10.17
CA SER A 107 24.12 -19.66 11.59
C SER A 107 23.49 -20.78 12.39
N HIS A 108 24.20 -21.28 13.41
CA HIS A 108 23.74 -22.37 14.28
C HIS A 108 23.26 -23.65 13.55
N GLY A 109 23.89 -23.99 12.41
CA GLY A 109 23.55 -25.17 11.62
C GLY A 109 22.29 -25.05 10.77
N GLN A 110 21.69 -23.84 10.69
CA GLN A 110 20.61 -23.53 9.77
C GLN A 110 21.11 -22.61 8.65
N LYS A 111 20.83 -23.02 7.41
CA LYS A 111 21.08 -22.17 6.23
C LYS A 111 19.95 -21.17 6.10
N THR A 112 20.30 -19.88 6.20
CA THR A 112 19.37 -18.78 5.94
C THR A 112 19.79 -18.06 4.67
N HIS A 113 18.81 -17.79 3.78
CA HIS A 113 19.03 -17.00 2.58
C HIS A 113 18.78 -15.53 2.90
N VAL A 114 19.82 -14.73 2.89
CA VAL A 114 19.72 -13.27 3.11
C VAL A 114 19.83 -12.56 1.78
N LEU A 115 18.93 -11.60 1.53
CA LEU A 115 18.97 -10.80 0.32
C LEU A 115 20.24 -9.93 0.31
N LYS A 116 21.14 -10.18 -0.65
CA LYS A 116 22.34 -9.36 -0.89
C LYS A 116 22.04 -8.13 -1.74
N GLY A 117 21.17 -8.27 -2.71
CA GLY A 117 20.86 -7.21 -3.64
C GLY A 117 19.92 -7.65 -4.77
N TRP A 118 19.88 -6.85 -5.80
CA TRP A 118 19.03 -7.05 -6.96
C TRP A 118 19.86 -7.10 -8.23
N GLU A 119 19.58 -8.06 -9.08
CA GLU A 119 20.05 -8.13 -10.47
C GLU A 119 18.96 -7.57 -11.38
N GLN A 120 19.29 -6.51 -12.12
CA GLN A 120 18.35 -5.92 -13.09
C GLN A 120 18.34 -6.79 -14.36
N VAL A 121 17.16 -7.30 -14.72
CA VAL A 121 16.94 -8.12 -15.93
C VAL A 121 16.59 -7.21 -17.11
N SER A 122 15.67 -6.25 -16.90
CA SER A 122 15.33 -5.23 -17.88
C SER A 122 15.14 -3.88 -17.20
N PRO A 123 15.56 -2.76 -17.83
CA PRO A 123 15.38 -1.44 -17.26
C PRO A 123 13.89 -1.05 -17.22
N GLY A 124 13.50 -0.29 -16.19
CA GLY A 124 12.21 0.36 -16.14
C GLY A 124 12.25 1.77 -16.73
N GLN A 125 11.09 2.42 -16.78
CA GLN A 125 10.95 3.80 -17.22
C GLN A 125 11.51 4.81 -16.20
N MET A 126 11.64 4.41 -14.93
CA MET A 126 12.13 5.24 -13.83
C MET A 126 13.47 4.73 -13.31
N THR A 127 14.31 5.66 -12.85
CA THR A 127 15.46 5.29 -12.02
C THR A 127 14.98 4.72 -10.67
N PRO A 128 15.79 3.93 -9.96
CA PRO A 128 15.41 3.41 -8.64
C PRO A 128 14.95 4.48 -7.66
N ALA A 129 15.63 5.64 -7.63
CA ALA A 129 15.24 6.75 -6.76
C ALA A 129 13.90 7.40 -7.15
N GLN A 130 13.62 7.52 -8.45
CA GLN A 130 12.33 8.02 -8.94
C GLN A 130 11.21 7.03 -8.62
N TYR A 131 11.45 5.73 -8.80
CA TYR A 131 10.49 4.70 -8.45
C TYR A 131 10.19 4.70 -6.96
N ASP A 132 11.21 4.80 -6.10
CA ASP A 132 11.05 4.87 -4.66
C ASP A 132 10.22 6.10 -4.23
N ALA A 133 10.45 7.25 -4.85
CA ALA A 133 9.65 8.47 -4.61
C ALA A 133 8.20 8.29 -5.06
N ALA A 134 7.96 7.74 -6.25
CA ALA A 134 6.62 7.49 -6.78
C ALA A 134 5.82 6.50 -5.90
N ILE A 135 6.47 5.44 -5.40
CA ILE A 135 5.86 4.51 -4.45
C ILE A 135 5.57 5.21 -3.11
N GLY A 136 6.46 6.08 -2.64
CA GLY A 136 6.23 6.90 -1.45
C GLY A 136 4.97 7.76 -1.58
N ASP A 137 4.80 8.44 -2.70
CA ASP A 137 3.62 9.27 -2.98
C ASP A 137 2.33 8.43 -3.06
N LEU A 138 2.38 7.28 -3.73
CA LEU A 138 1.25 6.35 -3.81
C LEU A 138 0.85 5.83 -2.43
N VAL A 139 1.81 5.43 -1.60
CA VAL A 139 1.54 4.93 -0.24
C VAL A 139 1.02 6.02 0.67
N ASN A 140 1.55 7.26 0.55
CA ASN A 140 1.01 8.41 1.28
C ASN A 140 -0.43 8.71 0.90
N TYR A 141 -0.78 8.60 -0.38
CA TYR A 141 -2.16 8.73 -0.84
C TYR A 141 -3.06 7.63 -0.24
N MET A 142 -2.64 6.36 -0.27
CA MET A 142 -3.39 5.26 0.33
C MET A 142 -3.52 5.40 1.85
N HIS A 143 -2.50 5.94 2.51
CA HIS A 143 -2.56 6.22 3.95
C HIS A 143 -3.57 7.33 4.27
N TRP A 144 -3.54 8.42 3.50
CA TRP A 144 -4.52 9.50 3.62
C TRP A 144 -5.95 9.01 3.32
N LEU A 145 -6.12 8.21 2.26
CA LEU A 145 -7.41 7.64 1.87
C LEU A 145 -8.01 6.78 3.00
N ALA A 146 -7.17 6.03 3.70
CA ALA A 146 -7.59 5.17 4.81
C ALA A 146 -8.06 5.94 6.05
N GLU A 147 -7.59 7.18 6.26
CA GLU A 147 -8.00 8.04 7.37
C GLU A 147 -7.81 9.54 7.05
N PRO A 148 -8.67 10.15 6.21
CA PRO A 148 -8.54 11.57 5.86
C PRO A 148 -8.66 12.52 7.05
N ALA A 149 -9.37 12.11 8.10
CA ALA A 149 -9.61 12.90 9.31
C ALA A 149 -8.55 12.69 10.41
N GLN A 150 -7.45 11.97 10.16
CA GLN A 150 -6.44 11.61 11.17
C GLN A 150 -5.91 12.81 11.97
N HIS A 151 -5.50 13.87 11.29
CA HIS A 151 -4.98 15.09 11.96
C HIS A 151 -6.02 15.75 12.85
N THR A 152 -7.26 15.82 12.39
CA THR A 152 -8.37 16.38 13.18
C THR A 152 -8.67 15.51 14.38
N ARG A 153 -8.71 14.19 14.21
CA ARG A 153 -8.93 13.23 15.31
C ARG A 153 -7.84 13.33 16.37
N ILE A 154 -6.57 13.40 15.99
CA ILE A 154 -5.46 13.52 16.94
C ILE A 154 -5.57 14.84 17.70
N ARG A 155 -5.79 15.97 17.01
CA ARG A 155 -5.92 17.28 17.66
C ARG A 155 -7.08 17.34 18.64
N VAL A 156 -8.25 16.86 18.24
CA VAL A 156 -9.43 16.80 19.13
C VAL A 156 -9.18 15.84 20.29
N GLY A 157 -8.55 14.69 20.02
CA GLY A 157 -8.21 13.70 21.05
C GLY A 157 -7.32 14.26 22.15
N VAL A 158 -6.33 15.10 21.82
CA VAL A 158 -5.48 15.78 22.83
C VAL A 158 -6.32 16.66 23.74
N TRP A 159 -7.23 17.49 23.19
CA TRP A 159 -8.11 18.32 23.98
C TRP A 159 -9.06 17.52 24.87
N VAL A 160 -9.60 16.41 24.36
CA VAL A 160 -10.44 15.49 25.14
C VAL A 160 -9.67 14.88 26.30
N LEU A 161 -8.42 14.45 26.08
CA LEU A 161 -7.59 13.90 27.16
C LEU A 161 -7.25 14.94 28.22
N ILE A 162 -6.95 16.19 27.85
CA ILE A 162 -6.71 17.30 28.79
C ILE A 162 -7.97 17.54 29.62
N PHE A 163 -9.13 17.63 28.96
CA PHE A 163 -10.41 17.83 29.66
C PHE A 163 -10.72 16.69 30.65
N LEU A 164 -10.57 15.42 30.20
CA LEU A 164 -10.81 14.27 31.07
C LEU A 164 -9.82 14.22 32.25
N GLY A 165 -8.55 14.55 32.02
CA GLY A 165 -7.54 14.63 33.06
C GLY A 165 -7.93 15.68 34.14
N PHE A 166 -8.33 16.89 33.72
CA PHE A 166 -8.79 17.93 34.60
C PHE A 166 -10.07 17.52 35.39
N PHE A 167 -11.04 16.92 34.67
CA PHE A 167 -12.27 16.43 35.28
C PHE A 167 -12.00 15.33 36.31
N THR A 168 -11.07 14.42 36.03
CA THR A 168 -10.68 13.35 36.95
C THR A 168 -10.12 13.93 38.28
N VAL A 169 -9.27 14.96 38.19
CA VAL A 169 -8.71 15.63 39.40
C VAL A 169 -9.82 16.27 40.26
N ILE A 170 -10.81 16.89 39.62
CA ILE A 170 -11.95 17.47 40.35
C ILE A 170 -12.81 16.39 41.01
N ALA A 171 -13.10 15.31 40.26
CA ALA A 171 -13.93 14.21 40.74
C ALA A 171 -13.27 13.36 41.85
N TRP A 172 -11.93 13.37 41.91
CA TRP A 172 -11.15 12.67 42.94
C TRP A 172 -11.20 13.39 44.31
N ARG A 173 -11.48 14.70 44.35
CA ARG A 173 -11.59 15.51 45.58
C ARG A 173 -12.99 15.45 46.18
#